data_21236beaa77d20e2150235ab0e8e7b3b
#
_entry.id   21236beaa77d20e2150235ab0e8e7b3b
#
_cell.length_a   1.000
_cell.length_b   1.000
_cell.length_c   1.000
_cell.angle_alpha   90.00
_cell.angle_beta   90.00
_cell.angle_gamma   90.00
#
_symmetry.space_group_name_H-M   'P 1'
#
loop_
_entity.id
_entity.type
_entity.pdbx_description
1 polymer ?
#
loop_
_entity_poly.entity_id
_entity_poly.type
_entity_poly.pdbx_seq_one_letter_code
_entity_poly.pdbx_strand_id
1 'polypeptide(L)'
;MSVRLWIALLAAPLLVAGCSYFGSRQHEDWRARTAVDSAELEVDAALRDIDPCGFVDAESIKTKIPRAISYGYTEGFDRCTLQLGAFDGDFPSDVSATIGLDLTPGPKEMVEQPTDSMKVNGIAVTHMLGPTSNRGWCRYVFNLGMDDLHGASSRGAADLMKRVRVEVLATLAKDPGAGVPVYPCKEAIAIATGAAQIRSQHLPLWSDSVPRPAGQDPCSVLADVRGFASYRPSGVSGLATDLYSCWLSSGPPGDRKASGVQVTLRPVDPREPDASSYGDERHSVVEQRGGVELHVSTVTREYEKPFCEVYVFLGKSFVPNVFHPGAVVVDESRVPGIVVEHGSCEDVKTVAVAAAKRFGQ
;
A
#
# COMPACT_ATOMS: atom_id res chain seq x y z
N MET A 1 -22.98 18.82 -76.64
CA MET A 1 -22.06 19.79 -76.05
C MET A 1 -22.50 20.11 -74.69
N SER A 2 -21.90 19.58 -73.67
CA SER A 2 -21.92 20.05 -72.30
C SER A 2 -21.07 19.13 -71.42
N VAL A 3 -19.98 19.65 -70.98
CA VAL A 3 -19.04 19.04 -70.02
C VAL A 3 -19.66 19.08 -68.66
N ARG A 4 -19.87 17.95 -68.04
CA ARG A 4 -20.28 17.87 -66.61
C ARG A 4 -19.11 17.43 -65.77
N LEU A 5 -18.70 18.37 -64.95
CA LEU A 5 -17.65 18.26 -63.91
C LEU A 5 -18.10 17.28 -62.83
N TRP A 6 -17.30 16.25 -62.59
CA TRP A 6 -17.49 15.32 -61.45
C TRP A 6 -16.72 15.86 -60.25
N ILE A 7 -17.42 16.27 -59.22
CA ILE A 7 -16.84 16.54 -57.92
C ILE A 7 -17.00 15.26 -57.10
N ALA A 8 -15.89 14.54 -56.94
CA ALA A 8 -15.82 13.41 -56.04
C ALA A 8 -15.60 13.93 -54.62
N LEU A 9 -16.64 13.92 -53.81
CA LEU A 9 -16.53 14.10 -52.34
C LEU A 9 -15.95 12.84 -51.74
N LEU A 10 -14.66 12.90 -51.40
CA LEU A 10 -14.00 11.92 -50.54
C LEU A 10 -14.42 12.19 -49.08
N ALA A 11 -15.44 11.46 -48.63
CA ALA A 11 -15.75 11.34 -47.21
C ALA A 11 -14.69 10.42 -46.58
N ALA A 12 -13.70 11.01 -45.94
CA ALA A 12 -12.78 10.27 -45.07
C ALA A 12 -13.51 9.92 -43.76
N PRO A 13 -13.60 8.62 -43.39
CA PRO A 13 -14.05 8.26 -42.08
C PRO A 13 -12.97 8.66 -41.08
N LEU A 14 -13.24 9.65 -40.26
CA LEU A 14 -12.50 9.91 -39.03
C LEU A 14 -12.74 8.70 -38.08
N LEU A 15 -11.89 7.71 -38.25
CA LEU A 15 -11.66 6.72 -37.18
C LEU A 15 -11.01 7.46 -36.01
N VAL A 16 -11.85 7.93 -35.11
CA VAL A 16 -11.42 8.27 -33.76
C VAL A 16 -11.01 6.96 -33.11
N ALA A 17 -9.75 6.60 -33.33
CA ALA A 17 -9.09 5.63 -32.48
C ALA A 17 -9.03 6.26 -31.11
N GLY A 18 -9.95 5.84 -30.24
CA GLY A 18 -9.84 6.04 -28.82
C GLY A 18 -8.53 5.41 -28.38
N CYS A 19 -7.46 6.19 -28.40
CA CYS A 19 -6.25 5.87 -27.67
C CYS A 19 -6.66 5.82 -26.20
N SER A 20 -6.92 4.61 -25.74
CA SER A 20 -6.86 4.28 -24.34
C SER A 20 -5.54 4.82 -23.83
N TYR A 21 -5.60 5.87 -23.08
CA TYR A 21 -4.48 6.44 -22.34
C TYR A 21 -4.15 5.51 -21.17
N PHE A 22 -3.83 4.25 -21.48
CA PHE A 22 -2.92 3.48 -20.67
C PHE A 22 -1.54 4.03 -21.02
N GLY A 23 -1.15 5.08 -20.33
CA GLY A 23 0.21 5.53 -20.35
C GLY A 23 1.06 4.34 -19.94
N SER A 24 1.62 3.64 -20.90
CA SER A 24 2.76 2.76 -20.67
C SER A 24 3.82 3.65 -20.02
N ARG A 25 3.82 3.68 -18.66
CA ARG A 25 4.93 4.24 -17.92
C ARG A 25 6.12 3.42 -18.39
N GLN A 26 6.97 4.00 -19.23
CA GLN A 26 8.25 3.40 -19.56
C GLN A 26 8.97 3.23 -18.22
N HIS A 27 8.98 2.00 -17.70
CA HIS A 27 9.84 1.66 -16.58
C HIS A 27 11.27 1.95 -17.03
N GLU A 28 11.88 2.92 -16.38
CA GLU A 28 13.27 3.22 -16.63
C GLU A 28 14.09 1.99 -16.24
N ASP A 29 14.70 1.33 -17.22
CA ASP A 29 15.46 0.06 -17.11
C ASP A 29 16.59 0.08 -16.05
N TRP A 30 16.97 1.27 -15.60
CA TRP A 30 18.05 1.43 -14.61
C TRP A 30 17.74 0.83 -13.23
N ARG A 31 16.47 0.52 -12.95
CA ARG A 31 16.01 -0.04 -11.65
C ARG A 31 16.16 -1.54 -11.60
N ALA A 32 15.94 -2.20 -12.71
CA ALA A 32 15.98 -3.64 -12.78
C ALA A 32 17.43 -4.13 -12.82
N ARG A 33 17.83 -4.94 -11.85
CA ARG A 33 19.16 -5.56 -11.79
C ARG A 33 19.17 -6.92 -12.45
N THR A 34 18.06 -7.62 -12.39
CA THR A 34 17.87 -8.96 -12.91
C THR A 34 16.50 -9.07 -13.58
N ALA A 35 16.26 -10.16 -14.30
CA ALA A 35 14.94 -10.45 -14.86
C ALA A 35 13.88 -10.65 -13.76
N VAL A 36 14.29 -11.08 -12.57
CA VAL A 36 13.40 -11.22 -11.40
C VAL A 36 13.00 -9.84 -10.90
N ASP A 37 13.96 -8.93 -10.71
CA ASP A 37 13.66 -7.56 -10.27
C ASP A 37 12.72 -6.84 -11.24
N SER A 38 12.90 -7.04 -12.56
CA SER A 38 12.01 -6.49 -13.58
C SER A 38 10.58 -7.02 -13.45
N ALA A 39 10.43 -8.31 -13.18
CA ALA A 39 9.13 -8.95 -13.01
C ALA A 39 8.43 -8.47 -11.74
N GLU A 40 9.16 -8.30 -10.63
CA GLU A 40 8.62 -7.75 -9.37
C GLU A 40 8.16 -6.31 -9.57
N LEU A 41 8.97 -5.44 -10.18
CA LEU A 41 8.59 -4.06 -10.44
C LEU A 41 7.34 -3.92 -11.33
N GLU A 42 7.16 -4.83 -12.29
CA GLU A 42 5.97 -4.88 -13.14
C GLU A 42 4.72 -5.23 -12.31
N VAL A 43 4.83 -6.22 -11.42
CA VAL A 43 3.74 -6.61 -10.51
C VAL A 43 3.41 -5.48 -9.53
N ASP A 44 4.42 -4.86 -8.93
CA ASP A 44 4.24 -3.73 -8.01
C ASP A 44 3.54 -2.55 -8.72
N ALA A 45 3.91 -2.26 -9.96
CA ALA A 45 3.25 -1.22 -10.74
C ALA A 45 1.76 -1.52 -10.95
N ALA A 46 1.42 -2.78 -11.28
CA ALA A 46 0.04 -3.20 -11.44
C ALA A 46 -0.75 -3.16 -10.11
N LEU A 47 -0.11 -3.54 -9.00
CA LEU A 47 -0.73 -3.52 -7.68
C LEU A 47 -0.97 -2.09 -7.18
N ARG A 48 -0.12 -1.13 -7.54
CA ARG A 48 -0.33 0.28 -7.18
C ARG A 48 -1.56 0.91 -7.83
N ASP A 49 -2.13 0.32 -8.85
CA ASP A 49 -3.38 0.79 -9.46
C ASP A 49 -4.64 0.31 -8.70
N ILE A 50 -4.47 -0.62 -7.75
CA ILE A 50 -5.59 -1.23 -7.01
C ILE A 50 -5.87 -0.44 -5.74
N ASP A 51 -7.15 -0.20 -5.50
CA ASP A 51 -7.67 0.42 -4.28
C ASP A 51 -8.02 -0.63 -3.22
N PRO A 52 -7.24 -0.80 -2.15
CA PRO A 52 -7.57 -1.78 -1.11
C PRO A 52 -8.88 -1.47 -0.37
N CYS A 53 -9.25 -0.19 -0.21
CA CYS A 53 -10.51 0.18 0.42
C CYS A 53 -11.72 -0.07 -0.49
N GLY A 54 -11.51 -0.17 -1.80
CA GLY A 54 -12.54 -0.59 -2.73
C GLY A 54 -13.03 -2.03 -2.56
N PHE A 55 -12.32 -2.86 -1.77
CA PHE A 55 -12.79 -4.19 -1.36
C PHE A 55 -13.72 -4.17 -0.14
N VAL A 56 -13.99 -3.01 0.47
CA VAL A 56 -14.87 -2.90 1.63
C VAL A 56 -16.34 -2.94 1.19
N ASP A 57 -17.03 -4.02 1.46
CA ASP A 57 -18.49 -4.10 1.33
C ASP A 57 -19.14 -3.49 2.59
N ALA A 58 -19.28 -2.16 2.59
CA ALA A 58 -19.74 -1.41 3.74
C ALA A 58 -21.14 -1.84 4.21
N GLU A 59 -22.08 -2.14 3.30
CA GLU A 59 -23.42 -2.55 3.66
C GLU A 59 -23.46 -3.96 4.27
N SER A 60 -22.66 -4.88 3.74
CA SER A 60 -22.51 -6.22 4.32
C SER A 60 -21.86 -6.15 5.72
N ILE A 61 -20.83 -5.31 5.87
CA ILE A 61 -20.13 -5.14 7.15
C ILE A 61 -21.05 -4.53 8.20
N LYS A 62 -21.79 -3.47 7.90
CA LYS A 62 -22.80 -2.88 8.80
C LYS A 62 -23.79 -3.92 9.33
N THR A 63 -24.24 -4.82 8.44
CA THR A 63 -25.21 -5.85 8.80
C THR A 63 -24.61 -6.96 9.66
N LYS A 64 -23.40 -7.41 9.33
CA LYS A 64 -22.76 -8.55 10.00
C LYS A 64 -21.96 -8.15 11.23
N ILE A 65 -21.48 -6.90 11.27
CA ILE A 65 -20.67 -6.33 12.34
C ILE A 65 -21.28 -4.97 12.75
N PRO A 66 -22.40 -4.94 13.46
CA PRO A 66 -23.13 -3.69 13.78
C PRO A 66 -22.30 -2.64 14.54
N ARG A 67 -21.21 -3.08 15.20
CA ARG A 67 -20.28 -2.22 15.93
C ARG A 67 -19.14 -1.65 15.06
N ALA A 68 -19.14 -1.91 13.76
CA ALA A 68 -18.13 -1.34 12.86
C ALA A 68 -18.21 0.20 12.87
N ILE A 69 -17.05 0.86 13.02
CA ILE A 69 -16.92 2.31 13.23
C ILE A 69 -16.54 3.00 11.93
N SER A 70 -15.35 2.67 11.40
CA SER A 70 -14.77 3.36 10.25
C SER A 70 -13.86 2.46 9.41
N TYR A 71 -13.54 2.91 8.21
CA TYR A 71 -12.53 2.28 7.36
C TYR A 71 -11.82 3.32 6.49
N GLY A 72 -10.54 3.09 6.20
CA GLY A 72 -9.73 3.99 5.39
C GLY A 72 -8.25 3.65 5.38
N TYR A 73 -7.47 4.55 4.78
CA TYR A 73 -6.02 4.43 4.72
C TYR A 73 -5.41 5.12 5.96
N THR A 74 -4.92 4.37 6.90
CA THR A 74 -4.32 4.89 8.13
C THR A 74 -2.82 4.66 8.23
N GLU A 75 -2.33 3.53 7.70
CA GLU A 75 -0.93 3.12 7.80
C GLU A 75 -0.20 3.12 6.45
N GLY A 76 -0.91 2.78 5.36
CA GLY A 76 -0.36 2.70 4.03
C GLY A 76 -1.44 2.79 2.95
N PHE A 77 -1.04 3.07 1.72
CA PHE A 77 -1.94 3.05 0.57
C PHE A 77 -2.15 1.63 0.01
N ASP A 78 -1.35 0.67 0.44
CA ASP A 78 -1.42 -0.75 0.09
C ASP A 78 -2.43 -1.54 0.93
N ARG A 79 -3.04 -0.90 1.92
CA ARG A 79 -4.00 -1.54 2.83
C ARG A 79 -5.11 -0.61 3.26
N CYS A 80 -6.29 -1.20 3.49
CA CYS A 80 -7.43 -0.54 4.09
C CYS A 80 -7.60 -1.02 5.52
N THR A 81 -7.57 -0.11 6.49
CA THR A 81 -7.79 -0.43 7.90
C THR A 81 -9.24 -0.20 8.26
N LEU A 82 -9.84 -1.16 8.98
CA LEU A 82 -11.20 -1.09 9.51
C LEU A 82 -11.15 -1.06 11.04
N GLN A 83 -11.86 -0.14 11.64
CA GLN A 83 -12.12 -0.10 13.08
C GLN A 83 -13.49 -0.72 13.36
N LEU A 84 -13.52 -1.80 14.12
CA LEU A 84 -14.71 -2.60 14.32
C LEU A 84 -15.31 -2.49 15.74
N GLY A 85 -14.71 -1.67 16.60
CA GLY A 85 -15.15 -1.50 17.99
C GLY A 85 -14.89 -2.72 18.88
N ALA A 86 -15.48 -2.70 20.06
CA ALA A 86 -15.21 -3.71 21.09
C ALA A 86 -15.58 -5.14 20.66
N PHE A 87 -14.75 -6.09 21.01
CA PHE A 87 -14.96 -7.52 20.77
C PHE A 87 -16.12 -8.06 21.62
N ASP A 88 -17.00 -8.88 21.01
CA ASP A 88 -18.13 -9.54 21.69
C ASP A 88 -17.64 -10.77 22.48
N GLY A 89 -16.82 -10.57 23.49
CA GLY A 89 -16.25 -11.62 24.32
C GLY A 89 -15.96 -11.15 25.73
N ASP A 90 -15.36 -12.02 26.52
CA ASP A 90 -15.04 -11.74 27.93
C ASP A 90 -13.94 -10.67 28.11
N PHE A 91 -13.35 -10.20 27.00
CA PHE A 91 -12.29 -9.19 27.00
C PHE A 91 -12.75 -7.88 26.34
N PRO A 92 -12.68 -6.75 27.04
CA PRO A 92 -12.99 -5.45 26.48
C PRO A 92 -11.82 -4.96 25.59
N SER A 93 -11.66 -5.54 24.43
CA SER A 93 -10.63 -5.15 23.46
C SER A 93 -11.26 -4.79 22.14
N ASP A 94 -10.84 -3.67 21.58
CA ASP A 94 -11.28 -3.27 20.24
C ASP A 94 -10.69 -4.21 19.19
N VAL A 95 -11.47 -4.45 18.15
CA VAL A 95 -11.02 -5.19 16.96
C VAL A 95 -10.66 -4.20 15.89
N SER A 96 -9.49 -4.38 15.30
CA SER A 96 -9.14 -3.78 14.02
C SER A 96 -9.00 -4.87 12.95
N ALA A 97 -9.25 -4.52 11.71
CA ALA A 97 -8.98 -5.41 10.59
C ALA A 97 -8.30 -4.65 9.46
N THR A 98 -7.49 -5.35 8.67
CA THR A 98 -6.88 -4.80 7.47
C THR A 98 -7.26 -5.65 6.26
N ILE A 99 -7.49 -4.98 5.12
CA ILE A 99 -7.53 -5.59 3.80
C ILE A 99 -6.26 -5.12 3.09
N GLY A 100 -5.37 -6.02 2.77
CA GLY A 100 -4.10 -5.73 2.12
C GLY A 100 -3.90 -6.56 0.85
N LEU A 101 -2.99 -6.10 0.02
CA LEU A 101 -2.50 -6.82 -1.14
C LEU A 101 -1.18 -7.49 -0.78
N ASP A 102 -1.03 -8.77 -1.09
CA ASP A 102 0.16 -9.53 -0.73
C ASP A 102 0.55 -10.53 -1.83
N LEU A 103 1.83 -10.87 -1.88
CA LEU A 103 2.34 -11.95 -2.72
C LEU A 103 2.45 -13.23 -1.89
N THR A 104 1.85 -14.29 -2.39
CA THR A 104 1.98 -15.60 -1.74
C THR A 104 3.46 -16.01 -1.72
N PRO A 105 4.03 -16.34 -0.55
CA PRO A 105 5.38 -16.89 -0.45
C PRO A 105 5.56 -18.11 -1.35
N GLY A 106 6.77 -18.34 -1.83
CA GLY A 106 7.08 -19.54 -2.58
C GLY A 106 6.86 -20.80 -1.73
N PRO A 107 6.66 -21.98 -2.35
CA PRO A 107 6.35 -23.22 -1.61
C PRO A 107 7.37 -23.58 -0.54
N LYS A 108 8.61 -23.11 -0.66
CA LYS A 108 9.69 -23.34 0.33
C LYS A 108 9.67 -22.38 1.52
N GLU A 109 8.92 -21.29 1.40
CA GLU A 109 8.84 -20.20 2.38
C GLU A 109 7.51 -20.20 3.13
N MET A 110 6.58 -21.09 2.73
CA MET A 110 5.27 -21.18 3.38
C MET A 110 5.41 -21.74 4.79
N VAL A 111 5.34 -20.85 5.76
CA VAL A 111 5.31 -21.17 7.19
C VAL A 111 3.87 -21.38 7.68
N GLU A 112 2.89 -20.90 6.89
CA GLU A 112 1.48 -20.94 7.22
C GLU A 112 0.78 -22.09 6.52
N GLN A 113 -0.16 -22.74 7.23
CA GLN A 113 -0.93 -23.84 6.71
C GLN A 113 -2.38 -23.41 6.44
N PRO A 114 -2.91 -23.68 5.23
CA PRO A 114 -4.33 -23.53 4.98
C PRO A 114 -5.11 -24.56 5.82
N THR A 115 -6.18 -24.13 6.48
CA THR A 115 -7.04 -25.03 7.28
C THR A 115 -8.36 -25.29 6.61
N ASP A 116 -9.13 -24.22 6.41
CA ASP A 116 -10.46 -24.29 5.85
C ASP A 116 -10.58 -23.38 4.64
N SER A 117 -11.37 -23.78 3.66
CA SER A 117 -11.68 -22.92 2.53
C SER A 117 -13.17 -22.96 2.21
N MET A 118 -13.71 -21.81 1.83
CA MET A 118 -15.06 -21.68 1.30
C MET A 118 -15.03 -21.04 -0.08
N LYS A 119 -16.09 -21.23 -0.85
CA LYS A 119 -16.22 -20.58 -2.16
C LYS A 119 -17.23 -19.44 -2.09
N VAL A 120 -16.83 -18.26 -2.55
CA VAL A 120 -17.67 -17.08 -2.72
C VAL A 120 -17.66 -16.71 -4.19
N ASN A 121 -18.77 -16.93 -4.89
CA ASN A 121 -18.90 -16.70 -6.34
C ASN A 121 -17.73 -17.31 -7.16
N GLY A 122 -17.30 -18.51 -6.80
CA GLY A 122 -16.19 -19.20 -7.47
C GLY A 122 -14.80 -18.91 -6.90
N ILE A 123 -14.63 -17.83 -6.15
CA ILE A 123 -13.36 -17.49 -5.50
C ILE A 123 -13.21 -18.31 -4.21
N ALA A 124 -12.08 -18.99 -4.06
CA ALA A 124 -11.76 -19.73 -2.84
C ALA A 124 -11.20 -18.76 -1.78
N VAL A 125 -11.90 -18.59 -0.67
CA VAL A 125 -11.47 -17.84 0.51
C VAL A 125 -10.94 -18.83 1.53
N THR A 126 -9.66 -18.73 1.88
CA THR A 126 -8.95 -19.70 2.69
C THR A 126 -8.54 -19.12 4.02
N HIS A 127 -8.80 -19.83 5.10
CA HIS A 127 -8.31 -19.51 6.44
C HIS A 127 -6.84 -19.95 6.58
N MET A 128 -5.99 -19.08 7.08
CA MET A 128 -4.57 -19.34 7.26
C MET A 128 -4.21 -19.37 8.74
N LEU A 129 -3.58 -20.44 9.18
CA LEU A 129 -3.00 -20.54 10.53
C LEU A 129 -1.51 -20.22 10.47
N GLY A 130 -1.06 -19.29 11.29
CA GLY A 130 0.35 -19.02 11.47
C GLY A 130 1.08 -20.10 12.30
N PRO A 131 2.42 -20.18 12.20
CA PRO A 131 3.25 -21.20 12.86
C PRO A 131 3.29 -21.08 14.37
N THR A 132 3.02 -19.89 14.87
CA THR A 132 2.84 -19.62 16.29
C THR A 132 1.40 -19.21 16.48
N SER A 133 0.71 -19.88 17.37
CA SER A 133 -0.64 -19.54 17.81
C SER A 133 -0.62 -18.14 18.46
N ASN A 134 -0.36 -17.10 17.67
CA ASN A 134 -0.52 -15.74 18.12
C ASN A 134 -2.00 -15.55 18.37
N ARG A 135 -2.32 -15.51 19.64
CA ARG A 135 -3.67 -15.32 20.16
C ARG A 135 -4.10 -13.91 19.79
N GLY A 136 -5.32 -13.74 19.39
CA GLY A 136 -5.87 -12.42 19.11
C GLY A 136 -5.86 -11.98 17.65
N TRP A 137 -5.53 -12.85 16.69
CA TRP A 137 -5.72 -12.53 15.27
C TRP A 137 -6.33 -13.68 14.47
N CYS A 138 -6.95 -13.35 13.36
CA CYS A 138 -7.50 -14.30 12.41
C CYS A 138 -7.29 -13.80 10.98
N ARG A 139 -6.83 -14.67 10.09
CA ARG A 139 -6.39 -14.34 8.75
C ARG A 139 -7.10 -15.16 7.69
N TYR A 140 -7.64 -14.48 6.69
CA TYR A 140 -8.20 -15.09 5.49
C TYR A 140 -7.52 -14.52 4.25
N VAL A 141 -7.34 -15.37 3.24
CA VAL A 141 -6.73 -14.96 1.96
C VAL A 141 -7.54 -15.49 0.79
N PHE A 142 -7.51 -14.77 -0.33
CA PHE A 142 -8.00 -15.27 -1.60
C PHE A 142 -7.14 -14.73 -2.75
N ASN A 143 -7.06 -15.48 -3.85
CA ASN A 143 -6.31 -15.08 -5.03
C ASN A 143 -6.98 -13.88 -5.71
N LEU A 144 -6.17 -12.87 -6.05
CA LEU A 144 -6.65 -11.68 -6.73
C LEU A 144 -6.96 -11.92 -8.22
N GLY A 145 -6.35 -12.94 -8.86
CA GLY A 145 -6.57 -13.26 -10.27
C GLY A 145 -6.06 -12.18 -11.20
N MET A 146 -4.85 -11.68 -10.96
CA MET A 146 -4.20 -10.64 -11.76
C MET A 146 -3.77 -11.12 -13.14
N ASP A 147 -3.54 -12.40 -13.32
CA ASP A 147 -3.11 -13.02 -14.57
C ASP A 147 -4.14 -12.87 -15.70
N ASP A 148 -5.42 -12.72 -15.36
CA ASP A 148 -6.50 -12.47 -16.33
C ASP A 148 -6.68 -10.98 -16.68
N LEU A 149 -6.05 -10.07 -15.92
CA LEU A 149 -6.34 -8.64 -15.97
C LEU A 149 -5.21 -7.81 -16.59
N HIS A 150 -3.98 -8.26 -16.48
CA HIS A 150 -2.81 -7.58 -17.01
C HIS A 150 -2.01 -8.51 -17.91
N GLY A 151 -1.78 -8.08 -19.16
CA GLY A 151 -0.83 -8.74 -20.02
C GLY A 151 0.57 -8.56 -19.44
N ALA A 152 1.11 -9.61 -18.82
CA ALA A 152 2.47 -9.59 -18.31
C ALA A 152 3.48 -9.51 -19.46
N SER A 153 4.48 -8.64 -19.31
CA SER A 153 5.54 -8.46 -20.33
C SER A 153 6.53 -9.62 -20.34
N SER A 154 6.59 -10.38 -19.26
CA SER A 154 7.48 -11.52 -19.10
C SER A 154 6.80 -12.70 -18.42
N ARG A 155 7.36 -13.92 -18.65
CA ARG A 155 6.88 -15.12 -17.95
C ARG A 155 7.05 -15.00 -16.43
N GLY A 156 8.12 -14.34 -15.96
CA GLY A 156 8.36 -14.12 -14.55
C GLY A 156 7.28 -13.25 -13.91
N ALA A 157 6.89 -12.15 -14.55
CA ALA A 157 5.80 -11.30 -14.10
C ALA A 157 4.46 -12.06 -14.08
N ALA A 158 4.15 -12.83 -15.15
CA ALA A 158 2.94 -13.65 -15.21
C ALA A 158 2.87 -14.67 -14.05
N ASP A 159 3.98 -15.32 -13.72
CA ASP A 159 4.04 -16.30 -12.63
C ASP A 159 3.91 -15.64 -11.25
N LEU A 160 4.41 -14.42 -11.08
CA LEU A 160 4.21 -13.62 -9.87
C LEU A 160 2.76 -13.14 -9.74
N MET A 161 2.17 -12.63 -10.82
CA MET A 161 0.78 -12.15 -10.84
C MET A 161 -0.22 -13.23 -10.40
N LYS A 162 0.02 -14.50 -10.73
CA LYS A 162 -0.79 -15.63 -10.25
C LYS A 162 -0.72 -15.83 -8.73
N ARG A 163 0.31 -15.30 -8.09
CA ARG A 163 0.57 -15.43 -6.64
C ARG A 163 0.02 -14.25 -5.83
N VAL A 164 -0.47 -13.22 -6.50
CA VAL A 164 -1.06 -12.06 -5.83
C VAL A 164 -2.37 -12.46 -5.17
N ARG A 165 -2.49 -12.13 -3.91
CA ARG A 165 -3.67 -12.39 -3.09
C ARG A 165 -4.15 -11.14 -2.37
N VAL A 166 -5.41 -11.13 -2.03
CA VAL A 166 -5.98 -10.22 -1.03
C VAL A 166 -5.89 -10.93 0.32
N GLU A 167 -5.37 -10.23 1.29
CA GLU A 167 -5.30 -10.66 2.67
C GLU A 167 -6.28 -9.88 3.52
N VAL A 168 -7.02 -10.56 4.36
CA VAL A 168 -7.86 -9.98 5.41
C VAL A 168 -7.35 -10.47 6.75
N LEU A 169 -6.82 -9.56 7.54
CA LEU A 169 -6.30 -9.83 8.88
C LEU A 169 -7.12 -9.05 9.91
N ALA A 170 -7.80 -9.75 10.81
CA ALA A 170 -8.44 -9.12 11.98
C ALA A 170 -7.62 -9.38 13.23
N THR A 171 -7.43 -8.35 14.05
CA THR A 171 -6.60 -8.37 15.25
C THR A 171 -7.32 -7.72 16.44
N LEU A 172 -7.02 -8.20 17.64
CA LEU A 172 -7.42 -7.54 18.87
C LEU A 172 -6.40 -6.44 19.25
N ALA A 173 -6.88 -5.30 19.67
CA ALA A 173 -6.03 -4.17 20.07
C ALA A 173 -5.16 -4.48 21.31
N LYS A 174 -5.60 -5.42 22.14
CA LYS A 174 -4.82 -5.92 23.29
C LYS A 174 -4.71 -7.43 23.21
N ASP A 175 -3.51 -7.94 23.44
CA ASP A 175 -3.29 -9.37 23.62
C ASP A 175 -4.14 -9.87 24.81
N PRO A 176 -5.04 -10.85 24.60
CA PRO A 176 -5.86 -11.40 25.66
C PRO A 176 -5.07 -12.10 26.77
N GLY A 177 -3.74 -12.17 26.66
CA GLY A 177 -2.86 -12.80 27.65
C GLY A 177 -2.77 -14.33 27.52
N ALA A 178 -1.82 -14.90 28.25
CA ALA A 178 -1.58 -16.35 28.24
C ALA A 178 -2.76 -17.09 28.87
N GLY A 179 -3.42 -17.95 28.12
CA GLY A 179 -4.46 -18.87 28.61
C GLY A 179 -5.78 -18.84 27.85
N VAL A 180 -6.11 -17.75 27.14
CA VAL A 180 -7.41 -17.61 26.48
C VAL A 180 -7.23 -17.50 24.97
N PRO A 181 -7.61 -18.50 24.17
CA PRO A 181 -7.61 -18.39 22.72
C PRO A 181 -8.85 -17.59 22.27
N VAL A 182 -8.68 -16.31 22.06
CA VAL A 182 -9.72 -15.45 21.48
C VAL A 182 -9.27 -15.03 20.08
N TYR A 183 -10.09 -15.30 19.08
CA TYR A 183 -9.78 -15.01 17.70
C TYR A 183 -10.92 -14.22 17.04
N PRO A 184 -10.68 -13.08 16.43
CA PRO A 184 -11.70 -12.29 15.74
C PRO A 184 -12.04 -12.88 14.35
N CYS A 185 -12.25 -14.20 14.29
CA CYS A 185 -12.47 -14.91 13.03
C CYS A 185 -13.85 -14.63 12.42
N LYS A 186 -14.84 -14.31 13.26
CA LYS A 186 -16.18 -13.92 12.80
C LYS A 186 -16.14 -12.62 12.00
N GLU A 187 -15.32 -11.68 12.44
CA GLU A 187 -15.06 -10.41 11.78
C GLU A 187 -14.27 -10.63 10.50
N ALA A 188 -13.13 -11.31 10.61
CA ALA A 188 -12.25 -11.60 9.47
C ALA A 188 -12.99 -12.30 8.32
N ILE A 189 -13.78 -13.35 8.61
CA ILE A 189 -14.53 -14.07 7.57
C ILE A 189 -15.65 -13.23 6.96
N ALA A 190 -16.31 -12.37 7.75
CA ALA A 190 -17.35 -11.47 7.23
C ALA A 190 -16.77 -10.47 6.23
N ILE A 191 -15.59 -9.90 6.55
CA ILE A 191 -14.87 -8.96 5.68
C ILE A 191 -14.34 -9.69 4.45
N ALA A 192 -13.67 -10.84 4.61
CA ALA A 192 -13.08 -11.59 3.52
C ALA A 192 -14.11 -12.08 2.49
N THR A 193 -15.29 -12.50 2.96
CA THR A 193 -16.38 -12.91 2.06
C THR A 193 -16.96 -11.73 1.29
N GLY A 194 -17.12 -10.56 1.93
CA GLY A 194 -17.52 -9.31 1.25
C GLY A 194 -16.50 -8.88 0.20
N ALA A 195 -15.23 -8.87 0.55
CA ALA A 195 -14.14 -8.53 -0.35
C ALA A 195 -14.05 -9.47 -1.57
N ALA A 196 -14.19 -10.78 -1.36
CA ALA A 196 -14.23 -11.76 -2.44
C ALA A 196 -15.46 -11.59 -3.34
N GLN A 197 -16.61 -11.19 -2.78
CA GLN A 197 -17.80 -10.89 -3.55
C GLN A 197 -17.59 -9.68 -4.46
N ILE A 198 -17.00 -8.59 -3.95
CA ILE A 198 -16.64 -7.41 -4.76
C ILE A 198 -15.68 -7.84 -5.88
N ARG A 199 -14.60 -8.56 -5.53
CA ARG A 199 -13.63 -9.04 -6.53
C ARG A 199 -14.27 -9.89 -7.63
N SER A 200 -15.28 -10.69 -7.30
CA SER A 200 -16.00 -11.50 -8.31
C SER A 200 -16.77 -10.68 -9.33
N GLN A 201 -17.04 -9.41 -9.03
CA GLN A 201 -17.78 -8.49 -9.90
C GLN A 201 -16.82 -7.58 -10.69
N HIS A 202 -15.81 -7.05 -10.03
CA HIS A 202 -14.80 -6.16 -10.62
C HIS A 202 -13.53 -6.10 -9.77
N LEU A 203 -12.47 -5.56 -10.34
CA LEU A 203 -11.26 -5.19 -9.61
C LEU A 203 -11.39 -3.73 -9.16
N PRO A 204 -11.34 -3.44 -7.85
CA PRO A 204 -11.34 -2.05 -7.38
C PRO A 204 -10.07 -1.33 -7.82
N LEU A 205 -10.23 -0.24 -8.55
CA LEU A 205 -9.13 0.64 -8.98
C LEU A 205 -9.28 2.01 -8.32
N TRP A 206 -8.16 2.68 -8.11
CA TRP A 206 -8.16 4.04 -7.61
C TRP A 206 -9.05 4.96 -8.43
N SER A 207 -9.92 5.71 -7.76
CA SER A 207 -10.72 6.77 -8.37
C SER A 207 -10.00 8.12 -8.23
N ASP A 208 -10.39 9.08 -9.05
CA ASP A 208 -9.83 10.46 -8.99
C ASP A 208 -10.14 11.18 -7.66
N SER A 209 -11.04 10.62 -6.84
CA SER A 209 -11.40 11.19 -5.53
C SER A 209 -10.41 10.87 -4.42
N VAL A 210 -9.48 9.95 -4.64
CA VAL A 210 -8.48 9.57 -3.64
C VAL A 210 -7.25 10.46 -3.78
N PRO A 211 -6.71 10.98 -2.65
CA PRO A 211 -5.53 11.84 -2.69
C PRO A 211 -4.34 11.08 -3.31
N ARG A 212 -3.77 11.61 -4.39
CA ARG A 212 -2.48 11.12 -4.87
C ARG A 212 -1.41 11.45 -3.81
N PRO A 213 -0.55 10.53 -3.47
CA PRO A 213 0.38 9.80 -4.36
C PRO A 213 0.07 8.31 -4.59
N ALA A 214 -1.15 7.85 -4.30
CA ALA A 214 -1.54 6.51 -4.70
C ALA A 214 -1.23 6.27 -6.20
N GLY A 215 -0.67 5.12 -6.52
CA GLY A 215 -0.21 4.81 -7.88
C GLY A 215 1.19 5.33 -8.25
N GLN A 216 1.88 6.09 -7.39
CA GLN A 216 3.25 6.54 -7.63
C GLN A 216 4.28 5.49 -7.17
N ASP A 217 5.40 5.40 -7.88
CA ASP A 217 6.52 4.54 -7.50
C ASP A 217 7.54 5.34 -6.68
N PRO A 218 7.72 5.04 -5.38
CA PRO A 218 8.65 5.79 -4.53
C PRO A 218 10.11 5.69 -4.99
N CYS A 219 10.51 4.59 -5.65
CA CYS A 219 11.87 4.44 -6.18
C CYS A 219 12.16 5.41 -7.33
N SER A 220 11.13 5.98 -7.96
CA SER A 220 11.32 6.92 -9.06
C SER A 220 12.06 8.19 -8.66
N VAL A 221 12.08 8.55 -7.37
CA VAL A 221 12.81 9.71 -6.84
C VAL A 221 14.31 9.65 -7.15
N LEU A 222 14.88 8.46 -7.27
CA LEU A 222 16.32 8.31 -7.51
C LEU A 222 16.79 8.98 -8.81
N ALA A 223 15.92 9.12 -9.80
CA ALA A 223 16.24 9.83 -11.04
C ALA A 223 16.50 11.33 -10.83
N ASP A 224 15.93 11.91 -9.77
CA ASP A 224 15.95 13.36 -9.52
C ASP A 224 16.99 13.76 -8.46
N VAL A 225 17.63 12.80 -7.79
CA VAL A 225 18.59 13.09 -6.72
C VAL A 225 20.01 13.08 -7.24
N ARG A 226 20.58 14.29 -7.42
CA ARG A 226 21.98 14.43 -7.79
C ARG A 226 22.89 13.96 -6.66
N GLY A 227 23.97 13.26 -6.99
CA GLY A 227 24.91 12.73 -6.00
C GLY A 227 24.60 11.31 -5.54
N PHE A 228 23.44 10.78 -5.89
CA PHE A 228 23.01 9.41 -5.56
C PHE A 228 23.17 8.42 -6.73
N ALA A 229 24.02 8.72 -7.70
CA ALA A 229 24.24 7.88 -8.89
C ALA A 229 24.74 6.47 -8.53
N SER A 230 25.37 6.28 -7.37
CA SER A 230 25.76 4.97 -6.87
C SER A 230 24.67 4.24 -6.09
N TYR A 231 23.63 4.96 -5.68
CA TYR A 231 22.49 4.38 -4.97
C TYR A 231 21.63 3.57 -5.95
N ARG A 232 21.09 2.50 -5.44
CA ARG A 232 20.21 1.62 -6.20
C ARG A 232 19.06 1.22 -5.31
N PRO A 233 17.87 0.97 -5.85
CA PRO A 233 16.83 0.32 -5.09
C PRO A 233 17.39 -1.00 -4.58
N SER A 234 17.50 -1.14 -3.29
CA SER A 234 17.73 -2.45 -2.70
C SER A 234 16.36 -2.97 -2.32
N GLY A 235 15.82 -3.83 -3.16
CA GLY A 235 14.70 -4.62 -2.73
C GLY A 235 15.08 -5.30 -1.43
N VAL A 236 14.33 -5.11 -0.39
CA VAL A 236 14.33 -6.05 0.72
C VAL A 236 13.96 -7.36 0.05
N SER A 237 14.93 -8.23 -0.10
CA SER A 237 14.75 -9.52 -0.73
C SER A 237 13.64 -10.26 0.00
N GLY A 238 12.55 -10.43 -0.62
CA GLY A 238 11.44 -11.18 -0.10
C GLY A 238 10.17 -10.37 -0.15
N LEU A 239 9.47 -10.50 -1.23
CA LEU A 239 8.01 -10.61 -1.30
C LEU A 239 7.16 -9.74 -0.33
N ALA A 240 7.77 -8.92 0.50
CA ALA A 240 7.08 -7.93 1.26
C ALA A 240 6.64 -6.86 0.28
N THR A 241 5.38 -6.82 0.05
CA THR A 241 4.69 -5.81 -0.72
C THR A 241 4.75 -4.48 0.00
N ASP A 242 5.91 -3.88 -0.03
CA ASP A 242 6.03 -2.49 0.38
C ASP A 242 5.89 -1.63 -0.87
N LEU A 243 4.69 -1.68 -1.46
CA LEU A 243 4.38 -1.05 -2.75
C LEU A 243 4.70 0.43 -2.77
N TYR A 244 4.69 1.05 -1.61
CA TYR A 244 4.83 2.50 -1.43
C TYR A 244 6.08 2.88 -0.66
N SER A 245 7.03 1.96 -0.50
CA SER A 245 8.32 2.23 0.11
C SER A 245 9.47 1.85 -0.83
N CYS A 246 10.56 2.57 -0.74
CA CYS A 246 11.77 2.29 -1.49
C CYS A 246 13.01 2.51 -0.63
N TRP A 247 13.80 1.47 -0.49
CA TRP A 247 15.11 1.56 0.15
C TRP A 247 16.17 1.87 -0.89
N LEU A 248 16.79 3.02 -0.79
CA LEU A 248 17.90 3.47 -1.64
C LEU A 248 19.23 3.19 -0.93
N SER A 249 20.03 2.28 -1.45
CA SER A 249 21.30 1.89 -0.84
C SER A 249 22.47 1.99 -1.82
N SER A 250 23.63 2.44 -1.33
CA SER A 250 24.88 2.45 -2.09
C SER A 250 25.65 1.12 -2.05
N GLY A 251 25.24 0.20 -1.18
CA GLY A 251 25.88 -1.11 -0.99
C GLY A 251 25.37 -2.21 -1.92
N PRO A 252 25.98 -3.40 -1.85
CA PRO A 252 25.47 -4.57 -2.54
C PRO A 252 24.07 -4.96 -2.03
N PRO A 253 23.25 -5.63 -2.86
CA PRO A 253 21.93 -6.10 -2.46
C PRO A 253 21.99 -6.95 -1.20
N GLY A 254 21.12 -6.66 -0.23
CA GLY A 254 21.04 -7.43 1.02
C GLY A 254 22.08 -7.04 2.09
N ASP A 255 22.96 -6.09 1.83
CA ASP A 255 23.87 -5.56 2.85
C ASP A 255 23.11 -4.57 3.76
N ARG A 256 22.63 -5.07 4.88
CA ARG A 256 21.95 -4.26 5.92
C ARG A 256 22.86 -3.23 6.59
N LYS A 257 24.18 -3.30 6.38
CA LYS A 257 25.14 -2.33 6.91
C LYS A 257 25.44 -1.19 5.93
N ALA A 258 25.00 -1.31 4.68
CA ALA A 258 25.12 -0.23 3.72
C ALA A 258 24.29 0.97 4.18
N SER A 259 24.90 2.15 4.13
CA SER A 259 24.16 3.37 4.34
C SER A 259 23.08 3.49 3.25
N GLY A 260 21.87 3.80 3.66
CA GLY A 260 20.74 3.90 2.74
C GLY A 260 19.75 4.95 3.23
N VAL A 261 18.84 5.31 2.35
CA VAL A 261 17.72 6.19 2.64
C VAL A 261 16.46 5.47 2.23
N GLN A 262 15.47 5.46 3.10
CA GLN A 262 14.15 4.91 2.79
C GLN A 262 13.20 6.05 2.44
N VAL A 263 12.44 5.88 1.36
CA VAL A 263 11.38 6.79 0.95
C VAL A 263 10.07 6.03 1.00
N THR A 264 9.13 6.53 1.77
CA THR A 264 7.80 5.91 1.92
C THR A 264 6.70 6.93 1.57
N LEU A 265 5.78 6.52 0.71
CA LEU A 265 4.57 7.26 0.39
C LEU A 265 3.43 6.68 1.22
N ARG A 266 2.88 7.43 2.17
CA ARG A 266 1.82 6.91 3.04
C ARG A 266 0.90 8.01 3.58
N PRO A 267 -0.26 7.64 4.11
CA PRO A 267 -1.02 8.51 4.98
C PRO A 267 -0.20 8.84 6.24
N VAL A 268 -0.11 10.13 6.57
CA VAL A 268 0.63 10.61 7.74
C VAL A 268 -0.31 11.34 8.67
N ASP A 269 -0.23 11.07 9.97
CA ASP A 269 -0.84 11.92 10.98
C ASP A 269 -0.05 13.24 11.04
N PRO A 270 -0.70 14.40 10.87
CA PRO A 270 0.02 15.68 10.93
C PRO A 270 0.80 15.92 12.23
N ARG A 271 0.43 15.21 13.32
CA ARG A 271 1.11 15.28 14.62
C ARG A 271 2.31 14.32 14.73
N GLU A 272 2.44 13.38 13.81
CA GLU A 272 3.46 12.32 13.87
C GLU A 272 4.91 12.86 13.94
N PRO A 273 5.28 13.96 13.24
CA PRO A 273 6.62 14.51 13.37
C PRO A 273 7.00 14.86 14.82
N ASP A 274 6.01 15.24 15.65
CA ASP A 274 6.20 15.64 17.05
C ASP A 274 5.87 14.54 18.04
N ALA A 275 5.25 13.44 17.58
CA ALA A 275 4.83 12.35 18.44
C ALA A 275 6.03 11.50 18.88
N SER A 276 6.28 11.43 20.18
CA SER A 276 7.23 10.46 20.75
C SER A 276 6.55 9.12 20.96
N SER A 277 7.18 8.04 20.51
CA SER A 277 6.81 6.69 20.89
C SER A 277 7.49 6.30 22.20
N TYR A 278 7.01 5.24 22.83
CA TYR A 278 7.58 4.77 24.10
C TYR A 278 9.08 4.44 23.93
N GLY A 279 9.93 5.20 24.64
CA GLY A 279 11.39 5.05 24.63
C GLY A 279 12.13 5.86 23.56
N ASP A 280 11.42 6.62 22.71
CA ASP A 280 12.02 7.52 21.73
C ASP A 280 12.00 8.96 22.24
N GLU A 281 13.13 9.66 22.17
CA GLU A 281 13.19 11.11 22.32
C GLU A 281 13.18 11.76 20.94
N ARG A 282 12.20 12.63 20.68
CA ARG A 282 12.06 13.34 19.39
C ARG A 282 12.29 14.82 19.56
N HIS A 283 13.03 15.39 18.62
CA HIS A 283 13.17 16.83 18.50
C HIS A 283 12.83 17.22 17.05
N SER A 284 11.73 17.95 16.89
CA SER A 284 11.20 18.32 15.58
C SER A 284 11.38 19.81 15.29
N VAL A 285 11.70 20.12 14.05
CA VAL A 285 11.79 21.47 13.52
C VAL A 285 11.18 21.54 12.13
N VAL A 286 10.59 22.69 11.79
CA VAL A 286 10.10 22.96 10.44
C VAL A 286 11.12 23.85 9.73
N GLU A 287 11.55 23.42 8.55
CA GLU A 287 12.48 24.20 7.73
C GLU A 287 12.01 24.30 6.27
N GLN A 288 12.40 25.38 5.59
CA GLN A 288 12.16 25.57 4.18
C GLN A 288 13.42 25.24 3.38
N ARG A 289 13.33 24.28 2.44
CA ARG A 289 14.47 23.90 1.62
C ARG A 289 14.04 23.68 0.16
N GLY A 290 14.66 24.40 -0.75
CA GLY A 290 14.36 24.29 -2.18
C GLY A 290 12.91 24.59 -2.56
N GLY A 291 12.22 25.42 -1.76
CA GLY A 291 10.81 25.77 -1.92
C GLY A 291 9.83 24.71 -1.37
N VAL A 292 10.34 23.74 -0.59
CA VAL A 292 9.55 22.68 0.05
C VAL A 292 9.62 22.89 1.57
N GLU A 293 8.49 22.76 2.24
CA GLU A 293 8.40 22.69 3.69
C GLU A 293 8.72 21.29 4.17
N LEU A 294 9.71 21.18 5.03
CA LEU A 294 10.17 19.91 5.62
C LEU A 294 9.90 19.93 7.11
N HIS A 295 9.21 18.91 7.62
CA HIS A 295 9.10 18.62 9.04
C HIS A 295 10.20 17.62 9.40
N VAL A 296 11.24 18.09 10.03
CA VAL A 296 12.45 17.31 10.32
C VAL A 296 12.44 16.87 11.77
N SER A 297 12.41 15.57 12.02
CA SER A 297 12.49 14.99 13.34
C SER A 297 13.83 14.28 13.53
N THR A 298 14.55 14.64 14.58
CA THR A 298 15.70 13.88 15.05
C THR A 298 15.22 12.93 16.13
N VAL A 299 15.38 11.64 15.89
CA VAL A 299 14.93 10.56 16.78
C VAL A 299 16.14 9.96 17.48
N THR A 300 16.08 9.93 18.79
CA THR A 300 17.09 9.28 19.63
C THR A 300 16.46 8.13 20.36
N ARG A 301 17.00 6.93 20.18
CA ARG A 301 16.62 5.70 20.89
C ARG A 301 17.70 5.28 21.85
N GLU A 302 17.30 4.68 22.95
CA GLU A 302 18.25 4.08 23.87
C GLU A 302 19.09 3.02 23.13
N TYR A 303 20.40 3.14 23.22
CA TYR A 303 21.38 2.26 22.54
C TYR A 303 21.52 2.38 21.01
N GLU A 304 20.85 3.34 20.36
CA GLU A 304 20.98 3.61 18.93
C GLU A 304 21.63 4.97 18.66
N LYS A 305 22.20 5.11 17.48
CA LYS A 305 22.64 6.45 17.02
C LYS A 305 21.43 7.27 16.62
N PRO A 306 21.40 8.56 16.95
CA PRO A 306 20.35 9.43 16.45
C PRO A 306 20.22 9.34 14.93
N PHE A 307 18.99 9.27 14.44
CA PHE A 307 18.69 9.30 13.02
C PHE A 307 17.66 10.37 12.68
N CYS A 308 17.61 10.76 11.42
CA CYS A 308 16.67 11.74 10.91
C CYS A 308 15.49 11.07 10.23
N GLU A 309 14.32 11.62 10.49
CA GLU A 309 13.11 11.41 9.72
C GLU A 309 12.65 12.77 9.16
N VAL A 310 12.26 12.80 7.90
CA VAL A 310 11.71 14.00 7.27
C VAL A 310 10.35 13.68 6.71
N TYR A 311 9.37 14.48 7.07
CA TYR A 311 8.01 14.41 6.60
C TYR A 311 7.73 15.57 5.65
N VAL A 312 7.05 15.26 4.54
CA VAL A 312 6.52 16.24 3.61
C VAL A 312 5.05 15.95 3.39
N PHE A 313 4.20 16.91 3.68
CA PHE A 313 2.76 16.76 3.49
C PHE A 313 2.35 17.14 2.05
N LEU A 314 1.60 16.26 1.39
CA LEU A 314 1.20 16.39 0.00
C LEU A 314 -0.32 16.64 -0.12
N GLY A 315 -0.72 17.89 -0.09
CA GLY A 315 -2.13 18.23 -0.35
C GLY A 315 -3.00 18.30 0.89
N LYS A 316 -4.31 17.99 0.70
CA LYS A 316 -5.32 18.16 1.74
C LYS A 316 -5.45 16.92 2.61
N SER A 317 -5.79 17.14 3.87
CA SER A 317 -6.17 16.05 4.77
C SER A 317 -7.44 15.34 4.31
N PHE A 318 -7.53 14.07 4.63
CA PHE A 318 -8.70 13.23 4.46
C PHE A 318 -9.00 12.49 5.76
N VAL A 319 -10.23 12.05 5.90
CA VAL A 319 -10.71 11.28 7.05
C VAL A 319 -11.19 9.91 6.59
N PRO A 320 -11.11 8.89 7.43
CA PRO A 320 -11.71 7.60 7.14
C PRO A 320 -13.22 7.70 6.88
N ASN A 321 -13.74 6.78 6.08
CA ASN A 321 -15.17 6.62 5.90
C ASN A 321 -15.80 6.05 7.17
N VAL A 322 -17.02 6.43 7.48
CA VAL A 322 -17.76 5.91 8.62
C VAL A 322 -18.82 4.91 8.19
N PHE A 323 -18.99 3.83 8.94
CA PHE A 323 -20.06 2.85 8.67
C PHE A 323 -21.44 3.40 9.07
N HIS A 324 -21.52 4.18 10.14
CA HIS A 324 -22.77 4.74 10.64
C HIS A 324 -22.68 6.24 10.78
N PRO A 325 -23.72 7.02 10.39
CA PRO A 325 -23.80 8.43 10.69
C PRO A 325 -23.72 8.68 12.20
N GLY A 326 -22.82 9.55 12.64
CA GLY A 326 -22.61 9.87 14.05
C GLY A 326 -21.62 8.96 14.78
N ALA A 327 -20.98 8.00 14.12
CA ALA A 327 -19.83 7.30 14.68
C ALA A 327 -18.73 8.33 15.00
N VAL A 328 -18.25 8.29 16.24
CA VAL A 328 -17.15 9.17 16.68
C VAL A 328 -15.85 8.54 16.19
N VAL A 329 -15.33 9.06 15.11
CA VAL A 329 -13.96 8.77 14.66
C VAL A 329 -13.06 9.71 15.43
N VAL A 330 -12.29 9.20 16.35
CA VAL A 330 -11.37 10.00 17.17
C VAL A 330 -10.23 10.46 16.26
N ASP A 331 -10.30 11.73 15.84
CA ASP A 331 -9.23 12.52 15.18
C ASP A 331 -8.23 11.71 14.32
N GLU A 332 -8.79 11.01 13.34
CA GLU A 332 -8.01 10.16 12.39
C GLU A 332 -7.74 10.88 11.08
N SER A 333 -7.69 12.21 11.10
CA SER A 333 -7.30 12.98 9.93
C SER A 333 -5.89 12.55 9.50
N ARG A 334 -5.76 12.20 8.22
CA ARG A 334 -4.48 11.87 7.60
C ARG A 334 -4.21 12.81 6.45
N VAL A 335 -2.95 13.04 6.18
CA VAL A 335 -2.48 13.79 5.01
C VAL A 335 -1.67 12.84 4.15
N PRO A 336 -1.86 12.81 2.82
CA PRO A 336 -0.93 12.10 1.95
C PRO A 336 0.47 12.66 2.18
N GLY A 337 1.44 11.83 2.47
CA GLY A 337 2.77 12.28 2.83
C GLY A 337 3.89 11.44 2.26
N ILE A 338 5.05 12.04 2.28
CA ILE A 338 6.33 11.40 2.03
C ILE A 338 7.05 11.34 3.37
N VAL A 339 7.51 10.17 3.75
CA VAL A 339 8.41 9.98 4.89
C VAL A 339 9.73 9.51 4.33
N VAL A 340 10.80 10.21 4.69
CA VAL A 340 12.17 9.85 4.30
C VAL A 340 12.97 9.66 5.57
N GLU A 341 13.58 8.50 5.71
CA GLU A 341 14.27 8.12 6.93
C GLU A 341 15.55 7.34 6.65
N HIS A 342 16.33 7.09 7.70
CA HIS A 342 17.65 6.48 7.66
C HIS A 342 18.69 7.32 6.91
N GLY A 343 19.96 7.03 7.07
CA GLY A 343 21.04 7.81 6.46
C GLY A 343 21.42 9.08 7.23
N SER A 344 22.19 9.97 6.60
CA SER A 344 22.53 11.26 7.18
C SER A 344 21.36 12.24 7.04
N CYS A 345 21.20 13.17 7.98
CA CYS A 345 20.14 14.20 7.90
C CYS A 345 20.17 14.98 6.58
N GLU A 346 21.35 15.27 6.04
CA GLU A 346 21.49 15.98 4.78
C GLU A 346 21.04 15.16 3.57
N ASP A 347 21.33 13.85 3.57
CA ASP A 347 20.86 12.93 2.52
C ASP A 347 19.33 12.81 2.56
N VAL A 348 18.77 12.58 3.76
CA VAL A 348 17.32 12.45 3.98
C VAL A 348 16.58 13.71 3.51
N LYS A 349 17.05 14.92 3.90
CA LYS A 349 16.48 16.20 3.45
C LYS A 349 16.59 16.38 1.93
N THR A 350 17.72 16.00 1.35
CA THR A 350 17.94 16.12 -0.10
C THR A 350 16.98 15.24 -0.88
N VAL A 351 16.80 14.00 -0.43
CA VAL A 351 15.86 13.04 -1.03
C VAL A 351 14.42 13.51 -0.82
N ALA A 352 14.07 14.02 0.38
CA ALA A 352 12.74 14.53 0.67
C ALA A 352 12.33 15.70 -0.24
N VAL A 353 13.24 16.64 -0.51
CA VAL A 353 12.99 17.75 -1.47
C VAL A 353 12.76 17.23 -2.89
N ALA A 354 13.55 16.26 -3.35
CA ALA A 354 13.37 15.67 -4.66
C ALA A 354 12.03 14.93 -4.76
N ALA A 355 11.71 14.13 -3.74
CA ALA A 355 10.45 13.39 -3.65
C ALA A 355 9.23 14.34 -3.64
N ALA A 356 9.30 15.43 -2.87
CA ALA A 356 8.24 16.44 -2.83
C ALA A 356 7.98 17.07 -4.19
N LYS A 357 9.04 17.41 -4.93
CA LYS A 357 8.92 17.97 -6.28
C LYS A 357 8.36 16.98 -7.29
N ARG A 358 8.64 15.70 -7.11
CA ARG A 358 8.18 14.64 -8.02
C ARG A 358 6.73 14.24 -7.75
N PHE A 359 6.34 14.09 -6.49
CA PHE A 359 5.06 13.54 -6.08
C PHE A 359 4.04 14.60 -5.65
N GLY A 360 4.47 15.82 -5.40
CA GLY A 360 3.62 16.93 -4.95
C GLY A 360 3.02 17.77 -6.09
N GLN A 361 3.20 17.36 -7.37
CA GLN A 361 2.66 18.05 -8.54
C GLN A 361 1.25 17.61 -8.89
#